data_5496e433ebddf64dbada78743c85218b
#
_entry.id   5496e433ebddf64dbada78743c85218b
#
_cell.length_a   1.000
_cell.length_b   1.000
_cell.length_c   1.000
_cell.angle_alpha   90.00
_cell.angle_beta   90.00
_cell.angle_gamma   90.00
#
_symmetry.space_group_name_H-M   'P 1'
#
loop_
_entity.id
_entity.type
_entity.pdbx_description
1 polymer ?
#
loop_
_entity_poly.entity_id
_entity_poly.type
_entity_poly.pdbx_seq_one_letter_code
_entity_poly.pdbx_strand_id
1 'polypeptide(L)'
;MKSQTENKSPSSSQQTQDTGSAAFQTQYVLRDTAAGLITGAMAIPLTIGIAIMSDYPIKIALATVAFASLIGWINAWFKPGNFIGSPGVAAGLAPVLALGVASFGWENMAFCIFLTSLMQAVIWKFNWQRYLLIAVPVYLVEGLLAGVGLKILLKFSEFTYEIPEESITEEFWNSARIQMIAISAAGLGVFLLLFSKFKDTQPAIPYFVLIIGGVLLAQFVTVPMIFVEDVDLYLKLPLPVADVAPMMLVYMVLFCAMLAIVDVIEQVMSNAAIEKIDPLKRKTNSNNSLLAIWIANMGSSFFHGMTNLDGLAKSTTNKLAGAMTKFSVLIIGSVVCFFTFNPQYLDYLPKFSLAAIMLFTGYKMIAGLVHVTHYGPYALMLACLTAGLVFQVGIFE
;
A
#
# COMPACT_ATOMS: atom_id res chain seq x y z
N MET A 1 -6.65 51.93 37.85
CA MET A 1 -7.70 50.95 37.48
C MET A 1 -7.37 50.41 36.11
N LYS A 2 -6.69 49.26 36.04
CA LYS A 2 -6.45 48.51 34.79
C LYS A 2 -7.13 47.17 34.98
N SER A 3 -8.17 46.90 34.20
CA SER A 3 -8.88 45.63 34.17
C SER A 3 -8.00 44.54 33.62
N GLN A 4 -7.72 43.52 34.41
CA GLN A 4 -7.11 42.27 33.94
C GLN A 4 -8.19 41.48 33.19
N THR A 5 -8.03 41.32 31.90
CA THR A 5 -8.77 40.35 31.12
C THR A 5 -8.17 38.96 31.39
N GLU A 6 -8.87 38.16 32.16
CA GLU A 6 -8.59 36.74 32.36
C GLU A 6 -8.64 36.02 31.00
N ASN A 7 -7.48 35.51 30.60
CA ASN A 7 -7.34 34.65 29.48
C ASN A 7 -7.79 33.24 29.93
N LYS A 8 -9.08 32.91 29.78
CA LYS A 8 -9.61 31.58 30.00
C LYS A 8 -9.01 30.62 28.98
N SER A 9 -8.10 29.76 29.41
CA SER A 9 -7.70 28.56 28.69
C SER A 9 -8.96 27.77 28.29
N PRO A 10 -9.07 27.27 27.02
CA PRO A 10 -10.23 26.51 26.62
C PRO A 10 -10.30 25.21 27.43
N SER A 11 -11.45 25.06 28.10
CA SER A 11 -11.76 23.93 28.94
C SER A 11 -11.64 22.61 28.21
N SER A 12 -11.16 21.60 28.92
CA SER A 12 -10.99 20.19 28.50
C SER A 12 -12.29 19.48 28.06
N SER A 13 -13.39 20.18 27.93
CA SER A 13 -14.73 19.68 27.55
C SER A 13 -15.00 19.65 26.05
N GLN A 14 -14.05 20.11 25.20
CA GLN A 14 -14.20 20.03 23.71
C GLN A 14 -13.56 18.80 23.06
N GLN A 15 -13.05 17.84 23.82
CA GLN A 15 -12.41 16.63 23.28
C GLN A 15 -13.33 15.40 23.16
N THR A 16 -14.58 15.47 23.57
CA THR A 16 -15.60 14.50 23.14
C THR A 16 -16.19 14.93 21.80
N GLN A 17 -15.34 14.98 20.76
CA GLN A 17 -15.84 15.03 19.40
C GLN A 17 -16.62 13.75 19.14
N ASP A 18 -17.88 13.94 18.79
CA ASP A 18 -18.85 12.97 18.32
C ASP A 18 -18.16 11.89 17.47
N THR A 19 -17.94 10.70 18.02
CA THR A 19 -17.20 9.61 17.35
C THR A 19 -17.88 9.18 16.05
N GLY A 20 -19.21 9.35 15.97
CA GLY A 20 -19.98 9.14 14.73
C GLY A 20 -19.60 10.11 13.60
N SER A 21 -19.09 11.29 13.91
CA SER A 21 -18.69 12.30 12.93
C SER A 21 -17.44 11.93 12.12
N ALA A 22 -16.61 11.03 12.62
CA ALA A 22 -15.41 10.55 11.93
C ALA A 22 -15.73 9.54 10.82
N ALA A 23 -16.71 8.68 11.05
CA ALA A 23 -17.11 7.63 10.12
C ALA A 23 -18.04 8.11 9.03
N PHE A 24 -18.96 9.03 9.36
CA PHE A 24 -20.01 9.50 8.46
C PHE A 24 -20.56 10.85 8.87
N GLN A 25 -20.76 11.76 7.91
CA GLN A 25 -21.50 13.01 8.07
C GLN A 25 -22.33 13.30 6.83
N THR A 26 -23.63 13.50 6.98
CA THR A 26 -24.57 13.70 5.87
C THR A 26 -24.17 14.84 4.95
N GLN A 27 -23.61 15.92 5.49
CA GLN A 27 -23.15 17.10 4.72
C GLN A 27 -21.98 16.78 3.76
N TYR A 28 -21.21 15.70 4.00
CA TYR A 28 -20.05 15.34 3.20
C TYR A 28 -20.27 14.12 2.29
N VAL A 29 -21.46 13.50 2.31
CA VAL A 29 -21.74 12.25 1.58
C VAL A 29 -21.37 12.34 0.10
N LEU A 30 -21.79 13.36 -0.60
CA LEU A 30 -21.48 13.53 -2.03
C LEU A 30 -19.96 13.69 -2.28
N ARG A 31 -19.28 14.43 -1.42
CA ARG A 31 -17.84 14.64 -1.51
C ARG A 31 -17.08 13.35 -1.23
N ASP A 32 -17.43 12.67 -0.16
CA ASP A 32 -16.81 11.40 0.22
C ASP A 32 -17.08 10.29 -0.81
N THR A 33 -18.28 10.26 -1.40
CA THR A 33 -18.62 9.32 -2.48
C THR A 33 -17.76 9.59 -3.72
N ALA A 34 -17.69 10.83 -4.19
CA ALA A 34 -16.85 11.19 -5.33
C ALA A 34 -15.37 10.90 -5.07
N ALA A 35 -14.87 11.27 -3.89
CA ALA A 35 -13.50 10.99 -3.48
C ALA A 35 -13.21 9.49 -3.40
N GLY A 36 -14.13 8.72 -2.84
CA GLY A 36 -14.03 7.26 -2.73
C GLY A 36 -14.03 6.57 -4.10
N LEU A 37 -14.86 7.00 -5.05
CA LEU A 37 -14.89 6.46 -6.41
C LEU A 37 -13.56 6.72 -7.13
N ILE A 38 -13.06 7.96 -7.09
CA ILE A 38 -11.80 8.36 -7.73
C ILE A 38 -10.63 7.59 -7.12
N THR A 39 -10.55 7.56 -5.79
CA THR A 39 -9.46 6.88 -5.09
C THR A 39 -9.56 5.36 -5.20
N GLY A 40 -10.77 4.81 -5.21
CA GLY A 40 -11.02 3.38 -5.41
C GLY A 40 -10.54 2.91 -6.77
N ALA A 41 -10.86 3.65 -7.83
CA ALA A 41 -10.39 3.33 -9.16
C ALA A 41 -8.84 3.42 -9.29
N MET A 42 -8.20 4.38 -8.60
CA MET A 42 -6.73 4.44 -8.52
C MET A 42 -6.14 3.31 -7.66
N ALA A 43 -6.86 2.88 -6.62
CA ALA A 43 -6.38 1.83 -5.72
C ALA A 43 -6.23 0.47 -6.42
N ILE A 44 -7.03 0.19 -7.45
CA ILE A 44 -7.01 -1.08 -8.19
C ILE A 44 -5.64 -1.34 -8.83
N PRO A 45 -5.15 -0.50 -9.78
CA PRO A 45 -3.86 -0.75 -10.41
C PRO A 45 -2.69 -0.72 -9.43
N LEU A 46 -2.77 0.13 -8.41
CA LEU A 46 -1.75 0.17 -7.35
C LEU A 46 -1.72 -1.16 -6.56
N THR A 47 -2.88 -1.71 -6.22
CA THR A 47 -2.98 -2.99 -5.52
C THR A 47 -2.51 -4.15 -6.39
N ILE A 48 -2.86 -4.16 -7.66
CA ILE A 48 -2.40 -5.16 -8.63
C ILE A 48 -0.86 -5.13 -8.74
N GLY A 49 -0.28 -3.92 -8.89
CA GLY A 49 1.18 -3.78 -8.93
C GLY A 49 1.86 -4.31 -7.66
N ILE A 50 1.30 -4.03 -6.47
CA ILE A 50 1.84 -4.54 -5.21
C ILE A 50 1.68 -6.06 -5.12
N ALA A 51 0.56 -6.63 -5.55
CA ALA A 51 0.33 -8.07 -5.57
C ALA A 51 1.39 -8.79 -6.42
N ILE A 52 1.63 -8.30 -7.64
CA ILE A 52 2.65 -8.83 -8.55
C ILE A 52 4.06 -8.71 -7.93
N MET A 53 4.38 -7.57 -7.30
CA MET A 53 5.67 -7.37 -6.61
C MET A 53 5.88 -8.31 -5.43
N SER A 54 4.80 -8.74 -4.81
CA SER A 54 4.80 -9.60 -3.63
C SER A 54 4.66 -11.09 -3.97
N ASP A 55 4.56 -11.44 -5.25
CA ASP A 55 4.24 -12.78 -5.74
C ASP A 55 2.94 -13.35 -5.13
N TYR A 56 1.95 -12.47 -4.96
CA TYR A 56 0.64 -12.77 -4.38
C TYR A 56 -0.46 -12.79 -5.44
N PRO A 57 -1.49 -13.66 -5.30
CA PRO A 57 -2.65 -13.65 -6.17
C PRO A 57 -3.38 -12.28 -6.12
N ILE A 58 -3.62 -11.70 -7.30
CA ILE A 58 -4.22 -10.36 -7.43
C ILE A 58 -5.59 -10.28 -6.75
N LYS A 59 -6.43 -11.30 -6.93
CA LYS A 59 -7.77 -11.37 -6.34
C LYS A 59 -7.73 -11.31 -4.81
N ILE A 60 -6.77 -11.99 -4.19
CA ILE A 60 -6.57 -11.97 -2.73
C ILE A 60 -6.11 -10.60 -2.25
N ALA A 61 -5.21 -9.95 -2.97
CA ALA A 61 -4.76 -8.60 -2.64
C ALA A 61 -5.91 -7.57 -2.70
N LEU A 62 -6.76 -7.66 -3.72
CA LEU A 62 -7.96 -6.82 -3.84
C LEU A 62 -8.95 -7.09 -2.70
N ALA A 63 -9.23 -8.36 -2.38
CA ALA A 63 -10.06 -8.74 -1.25
C ALA A 63 -9.53 -8.16 0.07
N THR A 64 -8.22 -8.18 0.25
CA THR A 64 -7.54 -7.62 1.42
C THR A 64 -7.81 -6.11 1.55
N VAL A 65 -7.69 -5.34 0.47
CA VAL A 65 -7.97 -3.89 0.47
C VAL A 65 -9.43 -3.61 0.77
N ALA A 66 -10.36 -4.37 0.15
CA ALA A 66 -11.79 -4.22 0.38
C ALA A 66 -12.15 -4.47 1.85
N PHE A 67 -11.63 -5.55 2.42
CA PHE A 67 -11.85 -5.91 3.82
C PHE A 67 -11.25 -4.90 4.78
N ALA A 68 -10.00 -4.47 4.56
CA ALA A 68 -9.34 -3.47 5.40
C ALA A 68 -10.05 -2.12 5.36
N SER A 69 -10.59 -1.74 4.21
CA SER A 69 -11.39 -0.52 4.06
C SER A 69 -12.67 -0.58 4.89
N LEU A 70 -13.34 -1.73 4.91
CA LEU A 70 -14.52 -1.96 5.75
C LEU A 70 -14.18 -1.86 7.25
N ILE A 71 -13.11 -2.54 7.69
CA ILE A 71 -12.64 -2.49 9.09
C ILE A 71 -12.24 -1.07 9.47
N GLY A 72 -11.53 -0.34 8.61
CA GLY A 72 -11.14 1.06 8.85
C GLY A 72 -12.35 1.99 9.03
N TRP A 73 -13.41 1.80 8.24
CA TRP A 73 -14.66 2.54 8.40
C TRP A 73 -15.42 2.16 9.68
N ILE A 74 -15.54 0.86 9.98
CA ILE A 74 -16.17 0.39 11.24
C ILE A 74 -15.43 0.92 12.44
N ASN A 75 -14.09 0.87 12.45
CA ASN A 75 -13.27 1.38 13.54
C ASN A 75 -13.49 2.88 13.79
N ALA A 76 -13.79 3.65 12.73
CA ALA A 76 -14.04 5.08 12.85
C ALA A 76 -15.33 5.42 13.62
N TRP A 77 -16.29 4.50 13.73
CA TRP A 77 -17.48 4.66 14.55
C TRP A 77 -17.19 4.60 16.05
N PHE A 78 -16.21 3.77 16.44
CA PHE A 78 -15.93 3.46 17.85
C PHE A 78 -14.66 4.14 18.35
N LYS A 79 -13.59 4.05 17.58
CA LYS A 79 -12.24 4.53 17.95
C LYS A 79 -11.52 5.08 16.72
N PRO A 80 -11.85 6.31 16.29
CA PRO A 80 -11.20 6.90 15.12
C PRO A 80 -9.69 7.03 15.35
N GLY A 81 -8.91 6.49 14.42
CA GLY A 81 -7.47 6.65 14.41
C GLY A 81 -7.04 7.84 13.57
N ASN A 82 -7.48 7.85 12.32
CA ASN A 82 -7.40 8.97 11.39
C ASN A 82 -8.71 9.09 10.61
N PHE A 83 -8.85 10.14 9.79
CA PHE A 83 -10.16 10.53 9.24
C PHE A 83 -10.27 10.33 7.72
N ILE A 84 -9.15 10.33 7.01
CA ILE A 84 -9.10 10.23 5.54
C ILE A 84 -8.11 9.16 5.06
N GLY A 85 -7.39 8.54 5.98
CA GLY A 85 -6.43 7.48 5.68
C GLY A 85 -7.13 6.30 5.00
N SER A 86 -6.57 5.85 3.87
CA SER A 86 -7.10 4.74 3.10
C SER A 86 -6.24 3.49 3.34
N PRO A 87 -6.76 2.49 4.05
CA PRO A 87 -6.04 1.25 4.28
C PRO A 87 -5.90 0.42 3.00
N GLY A 88 -5.00 -0.50 3.03
CA GLY A 88 -4.75 -1.46 1.96
C GLY A 88 -3.33 -1.96 1.97
N VAL A 89 -3.02 -2.87 1.03
CA VAL A 89 -1.69 -3.48 0.95
C VAL A 89 -0.58 -2.43 0.88
N ALA A 90 0.47 -2.68 1.63
CA ALA A 90 1.60 -1.78 1.79
C ALA A 90 2.63 -2.00 0.69
N ALA A 91 2.88 -0.97 -0.12
CA ALA A 91 3.93 -1.04 -1.15
C ALA A 91 5.32 -1.27 -0.55
N GLY A 92 5.61 -0.67 0.62
CA GLY A 92 6.86 -0.84 1.33
C GLY A 92 7.11 -2.24 1.85
N LEU A 93 6.06 -3.00 2.12
CA LEU A 93 6.16 -4.38 2.58
C LEU A 93 6.16 -5.42 1.45
N ALA A 94 5.88 -5.00 0.20
CA ALA A 94 5.74 -5.93 -0.92
C ALA A 94 6.94 -6.89 -1.06
N PRO A 95 8.20 -6.47 -1.06
CA PRO A 95 9.31 -7.40 -1.15
C PRO A 95 9.60 -8.20 0.12
N VAL A 96 9.22 -7.69 1.29
CA VAL A 96 9.26 -8.49 2.52
C VAL A 96 8.26 -9.63 2.42
N LEU A 97 7.07 -9.36 1.87
CA LEU A 97 6.07 -10.38 1.59
C LEU A 97 6.53 -11.34 0.50
N ALA A 98 7.16 -10.85 -0.59
CA ALA A 98 7.74 -11.70 -1.62
C ALA A 98 8.80 -12.65 -1.06
N LEU A 99 9.69 -12.14 -0.19
CA LEU A 99 10.65 -12.98 0.53
C LEU A 99 9.95 -14.05 1.38
N GLY A 100 8.87 -13.69 2.07
CA GLY A 100 8.06 -14.64 2.83
C GLY A 100 7.42 -15.70 1.94
N VAL A 101 6.86 -15.30 0.80
CA VAL A 101 6.27 -16.23 -0.18
C VAL A 101 7.33 -17.18 -0.75
N ALA A 102 8.50 -16.65 -1.14
CA ALA A 102 9.61 -17.45 -1.66
C ALA A 102 10.13 -18.46 -0.61
N SER A 103 10.28 -18.01 0.65
CA SER A 103 10.87 -18.85 1.71
C SER A 103 9.89 -19.87 2.31
N PHE A 104 8.60 -19.55 2.39
CA PHE A 104 7.61 -20.33 3.14
C PHE A 104 6.46 -20.85 2.26
N GLY A 105 6.34 -20.38 1.03
CA GLY A 105 5.18 -20.61 0.18
C GLY A 105 3.98 -19.71 0.57
N TRP A 106 3.19 -19.33 -0.42
CA TRP A 106 2.05 -18.43 -0.21
C TRP A 106 0.98 -18.99 0.75
N GLU A 107 0.82 -20.31 0.81
CA GLU A 107 -0.11 -20.97 1.73
C GLU A 107 0.24 -20.74 3.20
N ASN A 108 1.54 -20.73 3.54
CA ASN A 108 2.01 -20.47 4.90
C ASN A 108 1.97 -18.99 5.26
N MET A 109 1.85 -18.09 4.27
CA MET A 109 1.73 -16.65 4.52
C MET A 109 0.47 -16.30 5.31
N ALA A 110 -0.62 -17.07 5.19
CA ALA A 110 -1.81 -16.88 6.03
C ALA A 110 -1.48 -16.98 7.52
N PHE A 111 -0.69 -18.02 7.92
CA PHE A 111 -0.20 -18.17 9.28
C PHE A 111 0.75 -17.04 9.69
N CYS A 112 1.67 -16.65 8.80
CA CYS A 112 2.61 -15.56 9.08
C CYS A 112 1.87 -14.25 9.34
N ILE A 113 0.85 -13.90 8.52
CA ILE A 113 0.08 -12.67 8.69
C ILE A 113 -0.79 -12.72 9.94
N PHE A 114 -1.37 -13.88 10.26
CA PHE A 114 -2.10 -14.08 11.51
C PHE A 114 -1.20 -13.84 12.73
N LEU A 115 -0.01 -14.48 12.77
CA LEU A 115 0.94 -14.32 13.86
C LEU A 115 1.47 -12.87 13.95
N THR A 116 1.75 -12.24 12.80
CA THR A 116 2.09 -10.81 12.72
C THR A 116 1.00 -9.94 13.35
N SER A 117 -0.28 -10.20 13.04
CA SER A 117 -1.40 -9.45 13.60
C SER A 117 -1.54 -9.63 15.12
N LEU A 118 -1.26 -10.82 15.64
CA LEU A 118 -1.22 -11.06 17.09
C LEU A 118 -0.10 -10.25 17.77
N MET A 119 1.08 -10.20 17.17
CA MET A 119 2.19 -9.37 17.66
C MET A 119 1.82 -7.87 17.61
N GLN A 120 1.17 -7.41 16.55
CA GLN A 120 0.64 -6.04 16.45
C GLN A 120 -0.43 -5.75 17.52
N ALA A 121 -1.30 -6.72 17.83
CA ALA A 121 -2.29 -6.59 18.91
C ALA A 121 -1.62 -6.43 20.28
N VAL A 122 -0.51 -7.14 20.54
CA VAL A 122 0.31 -6.95 21.76
C VAL A 122 0.92 -5.56 21.79
N ILE A 123 1.53 -5.11 20.69
CA ILE A 123 2.11 -3.76 20.56
C ILE A 123 1.02 -2.69 20.81
N TRP A 124 -0.17 -2.87 20.23
CA TRP A 124 -1.32 -2.01 20.43
C TRP A 124 -1.77 -1.98 21.89
N LYS A 125 -1.94 -3.14 22.51
CA LYS A 125 -2.42 -3.28 23.89
C LYS A 125 -1.54 -2.53 24.90
N PHE A 126 -0.23 -2.65 24.74
CA PHE A 126 0.76 -2.01 25.62
C PHE A 126 1.22 -0.63 25.15
N ASN A 127 0.68 -0.15 24.03
CA ASN A 127 1.07 1.13 23.40
C ASN A 127 2.59 1.23 23.12
N TRP A 128 3.19 0.12 22.70
CA TRP A 128 4.63 0.01 22.48
C TRP A 128 5.10 0.70 21.19
N GLN A 129 4.21 1.06 20.27
CA GLN A 129 4.56 1.75 19.04
C GLN A 129 5.39 3.02 19.26
N ARG A 130 5.16 3.73 20.38
CA ARG A 130 5.95 4.92 20.75
C ARG A 130 7.41 4.61 21.05
N TYR A 131 7.69 3.40 21.58
CA TYR A 131 9.05 2.93 21.87
C TYR A 131 9.74 2.40 20.62
N LEU A 132 8.99 1.79 19.70
CA LEU A 132 9.52 1.31 18.43
C LEU A 132 10.09 2.47 17.59
N LEU A 133 9.44 3.62 17.57
CA LEU A 133 9.96 4.81 16.87
C LEU A 133 11.27 5.35 17.46
N ILE A 134 11.52 5.08 18.76
CA ILE A 134 12.78 5.45 19.41
C ILE A 134 13.85 4.39 19.15
N ALA A 135 13.45 3.10 19.16
CA ALA A 135 14.37 1.97 19.02
C ALA A 135 14.83 1.76 17.57
N VAL A 136 13.95 2.02 16.59
CA VAL A 136 14.26 1.85 15.16
C VAL A 136 14.35 3.22 14.49
N PRO A 137 15.54 3.71 14.22
CA PRO A 137 15.72 4.99 13.56
C PRO A 137 15.10 5.04 12.16
N VAL A 138 14.45 6.15 11.83
CA VAL A 138 13.75 6.37 10.55
C VAL A 138 14.65 6.11 9.34
N TYR A 139 15.94 6.45 9.42
CA TYR A 139 16.87 6.24 8.31
C TYR A 139 17.11 4.76 7.97
N LEU A 140 16.95 3.83 8.91
CA LEU A 140 17.00 2.39 8.61
C LEU A 140 15.75 1.93 7.84
N VAL A 141 14.58 2.47 8.20
CA VAL A 141 13.33 2.20 7.45
C VAL A 141 13.42 2.76 6.04
N GLU A 142 13.92 3.99 5.86
CA GLU A 142 14.14 4.56 4.53
C GLU A 142 15.15 3.75 3.71
N GLY A 143 16.19 3.22 4.36
CA GLY A 143 17.14 2.29 3.72
C GLY A 143 16.48 1.00 3.27
N LEU A 144 15.65 0.40 4.12
CA LEU A 144 14.86 -0.79 3.77
C LEU A 144 13.95 -0.51 2.57
N LEU A 145 13.20 0.59 2.61
CA LEU A 145 12.32 1.01 1.50
C LEU A 145 13.10 1.24 0.21
N ALA A 146 14.30 1.81 0.28
CA ALA A 146 15.12 2.02 -0.91
C ALA A 146 15.64 0.70 -1.52
N GLY A 147 16.04 -0.26 -0.70
CA GLY A 147 16.40 -1.61 -1.16
C GLY A 147 15.23 -2.31 -1.87
N VAL A 148 14.05 -2.15 -1.30
CA VAL A 148 12.77 -2.54 -1.88
C VAL A 148 12.52 -1.86 -3.24
N GLY A 149 12.69 -0.54 -3.29
CA GLY A 149 12.53 0.23 -4.53
C GLY A 149 13.44 -0.27 -5.65
N LEU A 150 14.68 -0.66 -5.33
CA LEU A 150 15.61 -1.26 -6.29
C LEU A 150 15.09 -2.60 -6.85
N LYS A 151 14.53 -3.47 -6.01
CA LYS A 151 13.89 -4.73 -6.47
C LYS A 151 12.72 -4.46 -7.40
N ILE A 152 11.89 -3.47 -7.10
CA ILE A 152 10.78 -3.04 -7.94
C ILE A 152 11.29 -2.60 -9.33
N LEU A 153 12.40 -1.85 -9.37
CA LEU A 153 13.01 -1.43 -10.63
C LEU A 153 13.49 -2.62 -11.49
N LEU A 154 13.96 -3.69 -10.87
CA LEU A 154 14.32 -4.91 -11.60
C LEU A 154 13.09 -5.61 -12.17
N LYS A 155 12.06 -5.81 -11.35
CA LYS A 155 10.79 -6.41 -11.84
C LYS A 155 10.12 -5.56 -12.94
N PHE A 156 10.27 -4.22 -12.90
CA PHE A 156 9.80 -3.38 -13.99
C PHE A 156 10.40 -3.77 -15.34
N SER A 157 11.69 -4.14 -15.37
CA SER A 157 12.35 -4.53 -16.63
C SER A 157 11.71 -5.75 -17.28
N GLU A 158 11.22 -6.71 -16.48
CA GLU A 158 10.53 -7.90 -16.99
C GLU A 158 9.30 -7.51 -17.82
N PHE A 159 8.43 -6.63 -17.29
CA PHE A 159 7.26 -6.14 -18.03
C PHE A 159 7.60 -5.33 -19.27
N THR A 160 8.73 -4.61 -19.25
CA THR A 160 9.19 -3.83 -20.40
C THR A 160 9.73 -4.72 -21.52
N TYR A 161 10.37 -5.86 -21.18
CA TYR A 161 10.90 -6.81 -22.14
C TYR A 161 9.90 -7.89 -22.54
N GLU A 162 8.75 -7.96 -21.89
CA GLU A 162 7.69 -8.89 -22.27
C GLU A 162 7.09 -8.52 -23.60
N ILE A 163 6.91 -9.51 -24.47
CA ILE A 163 6.32 -9.37 -25.79
C ILE A 163 5.11 -10.28 -25.93
N PRO A 164 4.15 -9.95 -26.81
CA PRO A 164 3.03 -10.84 -27.09
C PRO A 164 3.51 -12.22 -27.57
N GLU A 165 2.85 -13.28 -27.12
CA GLU A 165 3.23 -14.66 -27.46
C GLU A 165 3.31 -14.91 -28.97
N GLU A 166 2.41 -14.28 -29.75
CA GLU A 166 2.39 -14.36 -31.23
C GLU A 166 3.65 -13.77 -31.89
N SER A 167 4.39 -12.92 -31.14
CA SER A 167 5.57 -12.20 -31.62
C SER A 167 6.89 -12.80 -31.09
N ILE A 168 6.86 -13.94 -30.42
CA ILE A 168 8.06 -14.58 -29.87
C ILE A 168 8.94 -15.06 -31.00
N THR A 169 10.19 -14.60 -31.04
CA THR A 169 11.24 -15.06 -31.92
C THR A 169 12.47 -15.40 -31.07
N GLU A 170 13.38 -16.22 -31.64
CA GLU A 170 14.61 -16.56 -30.93
C GLU A 170 15.54 -15.38 -30.71
N GLU A 171 15.36 -14.32 -31.50
CA GLU A 171 16.18 -13.12 -31.43
C GLU A 171 15.71 -12.18 -30.28
N PHE A 172 16.62 -11.91 -29.34
CA PHE A 172 16.28 -11.04 -28.16
C PHE A 172 15.83 -9.63 -28.58
N TRP A 173 16.50 -9.01 -29.58
CA TRP A 173 16.20 -7.67 -30.09
C TRP A 173 15.32 -7.73 -31.35
N ASN A 174 14.15 -8.32 -31.24
CA ASN A 174 13.18 -8.30 -32.34
C ASN A 174 12.36 -7.01 -32.37
N SER A 175 11.67 -6.77 -33.48
CA SER A 175 10.86 -5.56 -33.70
C SER A 175 9.74 -5.43 -32.65
N ALA A 176 9.11 -6.53 -32.23
CA ALA A 176 8.04 -6.53 -31.24
C ALA A 176 8.56 -6.10 -29.86
N ARG A 177 9.72 -6.58 -29.45
CA ARG A 177 10.33 -6.20 -28.17
C ARG A 177 10.74 -4.73 -28.14
N ILE A 178 11.35 -4.23 -29.23
CA ILE A 178 11.67 -2.79 -29.37
C ILE A 178 10.41 -1.95 -29.30
N GLN A 179 9.31 -2.39 -29.92
CA GLN A 179 8.02 -1.72 -29.85
C GLN A 179 7.48 -1.68 -28.43
N MET A 180 7.56 -2.79 -27.66
CA MET A 180 7.11 -2.84 -26.24
C MET A 180 7.93 -1.92 -25.36
N ILE A 181 9.25 -1.87 -25.53
CA ILE A 181 10.12 -0.94 -24.82
C ILE A 181 9.72 0.52 -25.12
N ALA A 182 9.50 0.82 -26.39
CA ALA A 182 9.09 2.18 -26.81
C ALA A 182 7.72 2.59 -26.24
N ILE A 183 6.73 1.68 -26.24
CA ILE A 183 5.40 1.91 -25.66
C ILE A 183 5.52 2.13 -24.15
N SER A 184 6.28 1.27 -23.44
CA SER A 184 6.49 1.38 -22.00
C SER A 184 7.18 2.70 -21.62
N ALA A 185 8.21 3.09 -22.38
CA ALA A 185 8.92 4.34 -22.19
C ALA A 185 8.02 5.56 -22.46
N ALA A 186 7.23 5.52 -23.54
CA ALA A 186 6.25 6.58 -23.86
C ALA A 186 5.18 6.69 -22.77
N GLY A 187 4.62 5.55 -22.32
CA GLY A 187 3.64 5.50 -21.25
C GLY A 187 4.17 6.08 -19.93
N LEU A 188 5.40 5.73 -19.55
CA LEU A 188 6.09 6.29 -18.41
C LEU A 188 6.31 7.81 -18.57
N GLY A 189 6.76 8.25 -19.74
CA GLY A 189 6.96 9.67 -20.04
C GLY A 189 5.67 10.47 -19.89
N VAL A 190 4.57 10.00 -20.48
CA VAL A 190 3.23 10.60 -20.32
C VAL A 190 2.80 10.63 -18.86
N PHE A 191 2.99 9.53 -18.13
CA PHE A 191 2.65 9.45 -16.71
C PHE A 191 3.42 10.49 -15.88
N LEU A 192 4.75 10.58 -16.06
CA LEU A 192 5.59 11.53 -15.32
C LEU A 192 5.24 12.98 -15.64
N LEU A 193 4.98 13.31 -16.90
CA LEU A 193 4.54 14.66 -17.32
C LEU A 193 3.21 15.04 -16.68
N LEU A 194 2.22 14.15 -16.72
CA LEU A 194 0.93 14.38 -16.10
C LEU A 194 1.04 14.44 -14.58
N PHE A 195 1.85 13.56 -13.99
CA PHE A 195 2.06 13.56 -12.53
C PHE A 195 2.71 14.86 -12.07
N SER A 196 3.72 15.37 -12.77
CA SER A 196 4.35 16.65 -12.42
C SER A 196 3.36 17.83 -12.45
N LYS A 197 2.38 17.77 -13.36
CA LYS A 197 1.37 18.83 -13.53
C LYS A 197 0.19 18.70 -12.55
N PHE A 198 -0.26 17.49 -12.26
CA PHE A 198 -1.51 17.24 -11.51
C PHE A 198 -1.31 16.70 -10.09
N LYS A 199 -0.07 16.44 -9.64
CA LYS A 199 0.22 15.83 -8.31
C LYS A 199 -0.40 16.58 -7.13
N ASP A 200 -0.51 17.92 -7.21
CA ASP A 200 -0.98 18.77 -6.12
C ASP A 200 -2.48 19.10 -6.24
N THR A 201 -3.09 18.84 -7.38
CA THR A 201 -4.51 19.13 -7.65
C THR A 201 -5.36 17.88 -7.74
N GLN A 202 -5.02 16.98 -8.65
CA GLN A 202 -5.76 15.74 -8.91
C GLN A 202 -4.80 14.59 -9.24
N PRO A 203 -4.13 13.99 -8.25
CA PRO A 203 -3.10 12.98 -8.47
C PRO A 203 -3.62 11.67 -9.08
N ALA A 204 -4.94 11.49 -9.17
CA ALA A 204 -5.55 10.34 -9.84
C ALA A 204 -5.49 10.43 -11.37
N ILE A 205 -5.46 11.65 -11.95
CA ILE A 205 -5.49 11.85 -13.42
C ILE A 205 -4.38 11.06 -14.14
N PRO A 206 -3.10 11.10 -13.72
CA PRO A 206 -2.05 10.34 -14.38
C PRO A 206 -2.33 8.86 -14.49
N TYR A 207 -2.89 8.28 -13.40
CA TYR A 207 -3.25 6.86 -13.36
C TYR A 207 -4.39 6.54 -14.31
N PHE A 208 -5.45 7.34 -14.32
CA PHE A 208 -6.58 7.16 -15.25
C PHE A 208 -6.17 7.30 -16.71
N VAL A 209 -5.38 8.31 -17.03
CA VAL A 209 -4.92 8.54 -18.42
C VAL A 209 -4.04 7.38 -18.88
N LEU A 210 -3.15 6.87 -18.00
CA LEU A 210 -2.30 5.74 -18.33
C LEU A 210 -3.10 4.45 -18.56
N ILE A 211 -4.09 4.18 -17.71
CA ILE A 211 -4.92 2.98 -17.79
C ILE A 211 -5.86 3.05 -19.00
N ILE A 212 -6.66 4.12 -19.09
CA ILE A 212 -7.62 4.27 -20.17
C ILE A 212 -6.89 4.38 -21.52
N GLY A 213 -5.82 5.18 -21.57
CA GLY A 213 -4.98 5.29 -22.75
C GLY A 213 -4.33 3.96 -23.14
N GLY A 214 -3.91 3.17 -22.15
CA GLY A 214 -3.37 1.82 -22.36
C GLY A 214 -4.40 0.85 -22.93
N VAL A 215 -5.61 0.82 -22.36
CA VAL A 215 -6.73 -0.01 -22.86
C VAL A 215 -7.13 0.41 -24.30
N LEU A 216 -7.15 1.69 -24.59
CA LEU A 216 -7.43 2.19 -25.95
C LEU A 216 -6.30 1.79 -26.92
N LEU A 217 -5.04 1.93 -26.50
CA LEU A 217 -3.90 1.52 -27.33
C LEU A 217 -3.93 0.03 -27.64
N ALA A 218 -4.33 -0.81 -26.69
CA ALA A 218 -4.45 -2.25 -26.86
C ALA A 218 -5.48 -2.66 -27.93
N GLN A 219 -6.37 -1.77 -28.36
CA GLN A 219 -7.27 -2.03 -29.49
C GLN A 219 -6.58 -1.90 -30.85
N PHE A 220 -5.44 -1.22 -30.92
CA PHE A 220 -4.70 -0.96 -32.16
C PHE A 220 -3.37 -1.69 -32.22
N VAL A 221 -2.81 -2.06 -31.10
CA VAL A 221 -1.51 -2.71 -30.98
C VAL A 221 -1.63 -3.92 -30.05
N THR A 222 -1.12 -5.06 -30.47
CA THR A 222 -1.07 -6.25 -29.60
C THR A 222 -0.06 -6.01 -28.48
N VAL A 223 -0.55 -5.94 -27.25
CA VAL A 223 0.26 -5.74 -26.05
C VAL A 223 -0.06 -6.82 -25.02
N PRO A 224 0.92 -7.24 -24.18
CA PRO A 224 0.66 -8.18 -23.10
C PRO A 224 -0.36 -7.62 -22.12
N MET A 225 -1.40 -8.40 -21.84
CA MET A 225 -2.45 -8.05 -20.89
C MET A 225 -2.20 -8.72 -19.55
N ILE A 226 -2.80 -8.17 -18.50
CA ILE A 226 -2.79 -8.82 -17.20
C ILE A 226 -3.71 -10.03 -17.26
N PHE A 227 -3.27 -11.09 -16.66
CA PHE A 227 -4.11 -12.24 -16.38
C PHE A 227 -4.35 -12.31 -14.88
N VAL A 228 -5.62 -12.25 -14.48
CA VAL A 228 -6.02 -12.42 -13.08
C VAL A 228 -6.41 -13.86 -12.85
N GLU A 229 -5.54 -14.59 -12.16
CA GLU A 229 -5.85 -15.95 -11.74
C GLU A 229 -7.11 -15.94 -10.85
N ASP A 230 -8.11 -16.74 -11.23
CA ASP A 230 -9.35 -16.85 -10.46
C ASP A 230 -9.17 -17.82 -9.29
N VAL A 231 -8.53 -17.30 -8.25
CA VAL A 231 -8.35 -18.04 -7.00
C VAL A 231 -9.62 -17.95 -6.18
N ASP A 232 -10.09 -19.09 -5.68
CA ASP A 232 -11.26 -19.15 -4.80
C ASP A 232 -10.96 -18.44 -3.46
N LEU A 233 -11.85 -17.51 -3.11
CA LEU A 233 -11.85 -16.88 -1.80
C LEU A 233 -12.60 -17.75 -0.81
N TYR A 234 -11.90 -18.50 0.01
CA TYR A 234 -12.48 -19.31 1.08
C TYR A 234 -11.89 -18.95 2.44
N LEU A 235 -12.73 -19.06 3.45
CA LEU A 235 -12.30 -18.85 4.84
C LEU A 235 -11.70 -20.15 5.39
N LYS A 236 -10.44 -20.07 5.78
CA LYS A 236 -9.69 -21.18 6.40
C LYS A 236 -8.97 -20.69 7.65
N LEU A 237 -8.86 -21.56 8.65
CA LEU A 237 -8.02 -21.25 9.80
C LEU A 237 -6.57 -21.08 9.34
N PRO A 238 -5.91 -19.96 9.69
CA PRO A 238 -4.54 -19.67 9.29
C PRO A 238 -3.54 -20.48 10.11
N LEU A 239 -3.51 -21.78 9.85
CA LEU A 239 -2.56 -22.72 10.46
C LEU A 239 -1.43 -23.00 9.46
N PRO A 240 -0.20 -23.29 9.95
CA PRO A 240 0.87 -23.72 9.08
C PRO A 240 0.52 -25.04 8.39
N VAL A 241 1.06 -25.28 7.19
CA VAL A 241 0.88 -26.54 6.48
C VAL A 241 1.44 -27.70 7.34
N ALA A 242 0.80 -28.87 7.30
CA ALA A 242 1.02 -29.95 8.27
C ALA A 242 2.46 -30.49 8.36
N ASP A 243 3.26 -30.37 7.32
CA ASP A 243 4.62 -30.96 7.25
C ASP A 243 5.76 -29.92 7.41
N VAL A 244 5.48 -28.79 8.08
CA VAL A 244 6.50 -27.74 8.31
C VAL A 244 7.53 -28.22 9.35
N ALA A 245 8.80 -28.24 8.95
CA ALA A 245 9.89 -28.59 9.86
C ALA A 245 9.97 -27.63 11.07
N PRO A 246 10.28 -28.11 12.29
CA PRO A 246 10.33 -27.25 13.48
C PRO A 246 11.25 -26.03 13.32
N MET A 247 12.37 -26.17 12.62
CA MET A 247 13.30 -25.07 12.36
C MET A 247 12.68 -23.99 11.47
N MET A 248 11.86 -24.40 10.49
CA MET A 248 11.13 -23.48 9.61
C MET A 248 10.10 -22.65 10.40
N LEU A 249 9.43 -23.26 11.40
CA LEU A 249 8.54 -22.52 12.30
C LEU A 249 9.28 -21.42 13.06
N VAL A 250 10.52 -21.66 13.48
CA VAL A 250 11.34 -20.62 14.14
C VAL A 250 11.63 -19.48 13.18
N TYR A 251 12.01 -19.77 11.94
CA TYR A 251 12.22 -18.73 10.91
C TYR A 251 10.94 -17.96 10.60
N MET A 252 9.79 -18.64 10.52
CA MET A 252 8.49 -17.98 10.34
C MET A 252 8.18 -17.03 11.49
N VAL A 253 8.41 -17.43 12.75
CA VAL A 253 8.19 -16.56 13.92
C VAL A 253 9.10 -15.33 13.90
N LEU A 254 10.39 -15.49 13.54
CA LEU A 254 11.32 -14.37 13.41
C LEU A 254 10.89 -13.43 12.27
N PHE A 255 10.48 -13.99 11.13
CA PHE A 255 9.93 -13.23 10.01
C PHE A 255 8.68 -12.43 10.43
N CYS A 256 7.74 -13.05 11.15
CA CYS A 256 6.53 -12.40 11.65
C CYS A 256 6.85 -11.25 12.61
N ALA A 257 7.84 -11.43 13.49
CA ALA A 257 8.29 -10.37 14.40
C ALA A 257 8.89 -9.18 13.63
N MET A 258 9.73 -9.44 12.63
CA MET A 258 10.27 -8.41 11.75
C MET A 258 9.14 -7.69 10.98
N LEU A 259 8.24 -8.45 10.37
CA LEU A 259 7.12 -7.90 9.61
C LEU A 259 6.21 -7.04 10.49
N ALA A 260 5.90 -7.49 11.74
CA ALA A 260 5.09 -6.72 12.68
C ALA A 260 5.74 -5.37 13.06
N ILE A 261 7.06 -5.38 13.31
CA ILE A 261 7.80 -4.15 13.66
C ILE A 261 7.80 -3.17 12.50
N VAL A 262 8.14 -3.63 11.29
CA VAL A 262 8.22 -2.76 10.10
C VAL A 262 6.84 -2.20 9.76
N ASP A 263 5.80 -3.02 9.75
CA ASP A 263 4.43 -2.61 9.45
C ASP A 263 3.92 -1.56 10.46
N VAL A 264 4.16 -1.77 11.78
CA VAL A 264 3.79 -0.79 12.81
C VAL A 264 4.52 0.54 12.62
N ILE A 265 5.82 0.52 12.29
CA ILE A 265 6.59 1.75 12.07
C ILE A 265 6.07 2.49 10.83
N GLU A 266 5.85 1.79 9.71
CA GLU A 266 5.26 2.38 8.50
C GLU A 266 3.88 2.96 8.79
N GLN A 267 3.03 2.27 9.55
CA GLN A 267 1.71 2.76 9.93
C GLN A 267 1.79 4.06 10.73
N VAL A 268 2.70 4.15 11.71
CA VAL A 268 2.85 5.36 12.53
C VAL A 268 3.39 6.53 11.72
N MET A 269 4.36 6.28 10.83
CA MET A 269 4.89 7.29 9.91
C MET A 269 3.81 7.78 8.93
N SER A 270 3.04 6.86 8.37
CA SER A 270 1.91 7.18 7.49
C SER A 270 0.85 8.01 8.20
N ASN A 271 0.48 7.66 9.43
CA ASN A 271 -0.46 8.44 10.24
C ASN A 271 0.02 9.87 10.48
N ALA A 272 1.31 10.06 10.79
CA ALA A 272 1.88 11.39 10.99
C ALA A 272 1.83 12.24 9.69
N ALA A 273 1.99 11.61 8.54
CA ALA A 273 1.84 12.27 7.25
C ALA A 273 0.37 12.56 6.92
N ILE A 274 -0.54 11.63 7.20
CA ILE A 274 -2.00 11.79 6.99
C ILE A 274 -2.55 12.92 7.86
N GLU A 275 -2.08 13.05 9.11
CA GLU A 275 -2.46 14.15 9.99
C GLU A 275 -2.15 15.52 9.37
N LYS A 276 -0.98 15.67 8.75
CA LYS A 276 -0.57 16.94 8.11
C LYS A 276 -1.46 17.32 6.92
N ILE A 277 -2.02 16.34 6.22
CA ILE A 277 -2.86 16.57 5.05
C ILE A 277 -4.36 16.58 5.36
N ASP A 278 -4.78 16.30 6.60
CA ASP A 278 -6.19 16.29 6.98
C ASP A 278 -6.85 17.65 6.69
N PRO A 279 -7.95 17.70 5.90
CA PRO A 279 -8.58 18.97 5.50
C PRO A 279 -9.16 19.76 6.66
N LEU A 280 -9.52 19.09 7.76
CA LEU A 280 -10.04 19.70 8.98
C LEU A 280 -8.99 19.83 10.10
N LYS A 281 -7.72 19.51 9.81
CA LYS A 281 -6.58 19.59 10.75
C LYS A 281 -6.82 18.81 12.06
N ARG A 282 -7.53 17.67 11.96
CA ARG A 282 -7.82 16.81 13.13
C ARG A 282 -6.58 15.99 13.47
N LYS A 283 -6.35 15.83 14.76
CA LYS A 283 -5.24 15.01 15.25
C LYS A 283 -5.53 13.53 15.08
N THR A 284 -4.54 12.79 14.59
CA THR A 284 -4.61 11.33 14.50
C THR A 284 -4.32 10.69 15.85
N ASN A 285 -4.93 9.53 16.08
CA ASN A 285 -4.59 8.66 17.19
C ASN A 285 -3.95 7.38 16.64
N SER A 286 -2.62 7.33 16.67
CA SER A 286 -1.86 6.21 16.10
C SER A 286 -2.21 4.87 16.74
N ASN A 287 -2.58 4.83 18.03
CA ASN A 287 -3.00 3.61 18.69
C ASN A 287 -4.35 3.10 18.17
N ASN A 288 -5.30 4.01 17.93
CA ASN A 288 -6.59 3.65 17.34
C ASN A 288 -6.46 3.26 15.87
N SER A 289 -5.53 3.85 15.11
CA SER A 289 -5.20 3.40 13.76
C SER A 289 -4.61 2.00 13.77
N LEU A 290 -3.69 1.72 14.67
CA LEU A 290 -3.10 0.40 14.81
C LEU A 290 -4.15 -0.65 15.20
N LEU A 291 -5.19 -0.27 15.99
CA LEU A 291 -6.33 -1.13 16.29
C LEU A 291 -7.04 -1.60 15.01
N ALA A 292 -7.34 -0.68 14.08
CA ALA A 292 -7.98 -1.02 12.81
C ALA A 292 -7.08 -1.95 11.98
N ILE A 293 -5.78 -1.66 11.93
CA ILE A 293 -4.82 -2.41 11.11
C ILE A 293 -4.64 -3.84 11.59
N TRP A 294 -4.37 -4.08 12.89
CA TRP A 294 -4.17 -5.44 13.34
C TRP A 294 -5.46 -6.29 13.25
N ILE A 295 -6.65 -5.68 13.43
CA ILE A 295 -7.93 -6.37 13.20
C ILE A 295 -8.09 -6.72 11.71
N ALA A 296 -7.76 -5.79 10.81
CA ALA A 296 -7.80 -6.04 9.37
C ALA A 296 -6.82 -7.13 8.95
N ASN A 297 -5.58 -7.11 9.45
CA ASN A 297 -4.56 -8.13 9.19
C ASN A 297 -4.99 -9.51 9.73
N MET A 298 -5.53 -9.55 10.95
CA MET A 298 -6.07 -10.78 11.51
C MET A 298 -7.21 -11.34 10.66
N GLY A 299 -8.18 -10.50 10.28
CA GLY A 299 -9.30 -10.94 9.47
C GLY A 299 -8.88 -11.35 8.06
N SER A 300 -7.95 -10.63 7.42
CA SER A 300 -7.45 -10.98 6.10
C SER A 300 -6.69 -12.30 6.07
N SER A 301 -6.01 -12.68 7.14
CA SER A 301 -5.30 -13.95 7.23
C SER A 301 -6.21 -15.18 7.05
N PHE A 302 -7.49 -15.09 7.40
CA PHE A 302 -8.45 -16.19 7.23
C PHE A 302 -8.79 -16.51 5.77
N PHE A 303 -8.57 -15.57 4.85
CA PHE A 303 -8.68 -15.80 3.41
C PHE A 303 -7.34 -15.62 2.68
N HIS A 304 -6.24 -15.91 3.35
CA HIS A 304 -4.86 -15.82 2.83
C HIS A 304 -4.47 -14.39 2.40
N GLY A 305 -5.10 -13.35 2.96
CA GLY A 305 -4.85 -11.96 2.63
C GLY A 305 -3.45 -11.49 3.00
N MET A 306 -3.13 -10.27 2.57
CA MET A 306 -1.86 -9.60 2.82
C MET A 306 -1.94 -8.69 4.05
N THR A 307 -0.79 -8.15 4.49
CA THR A 307 -0.75 -7.08 5.49
C THR A 307 -1.28 -5.76 4.92
N ASN A 308 -1.84 -4.96 5.80
CA ASN A 308 -2.46 -3.68 5.48
C ASN A 308 -1.85 -2.56 6.31
N LEU A 309 -1.81 -1.37 5.73
CA LEU A 309 -1.60 -0.11 6.44
C LEU A 309 -2.32 1.03 5.73
N ASP A 310 -2.43 2.19 6.39
CA ASP A 310 -2.97 3.40 5.76
C ASP A 310 -1.96 3.98 4.77
N GLY A 311 -2.18 3.74 3.47
CA GLY A 311 -1.26 4.14 2.41
C GLY A 311 -1.28 5.65 2.16
N LEU A 312 -0.13 6.33 2.27
CA LEU A 312 -0.04 7.79 2.08
C LEU A 312 -0.47 8.23 0.68
N ALA A 313 -0.10 7.51 -0.38
CA ALA A 313 -0.46 7.84 -1.77
C ALA A 313 -1.99 7.83 -1.96
N LYS A 314 -2.66 6.76 -1.51
CA LYS A 314 -4.13 6.66 -1.56
C LYS A 314 -4.81 7.72 -0.70
N SER A 315 -4.30 7.97 0.51
CA SER A 315 -4.84 8.98 1.42
C SER A 315 -4.70 10.40 0.88
N THR A 316 -3.58 10.70 0.20
CA THR A 316 -3.37 11.99 -0.46
C THR A 316 -4.35 12.17 -1.62
N THR A 317 -4.55 11.15 -2.44
CA THR A 317 -5.54 11.16 -3.51
C THR A 317 -6.95 11.35 -2.96
N ASN A 318 -7.31 10.60 -1.91
CA ASN A 318 -8.60 10.70 -1.25
C ASN A 318 -8.88 12.13 -0.74
N LYS A 319 -7.88 12.74 -0.08
CA LYS A 319 -7.95 14.16 0.36
C LYS A 319 -8.13 15.11 -0.81
N LEU A 320 -7.33 15.01 -1.86
CA LEU A 320 -7.37 15.92 -3.00
C LEU A 320 -8.64 15.74 -3.84
N ALA A 321 -9.22 14.55 -3.85
CA ALA A 321 -10.54 14.28 -4.43
C ALA A 321 -11.70 14.82 -3.56
N GLY A 322 -11.43 15.32 -2.36
CA GLY A 322 -12.41 16.02 -1.51
C GLY A 322 -12.91 15.24 -0.31
N ALA A 323 -12.29 14.14 0.06
CA ALA A 323 -12.68 13.33 1.21
C ALA A 323 -12.62 14.14 2.53
N MET A 324 -13.63 13.95 3.36
CA MET A 324 -13.77 14.60 4.66
C MET A 324 -13.94 13.61 5.80
N THR A 325 -14.47 12.42 5.55
CA THR A 325 -14.70 11.38 6.55
C THR A 325 -14.26 10.00 6.05
N LYS A 326 -14.24 9.00 6.95
CA LYS A 326 -13.97 7.60 6.61
C LYS A 326 -15.05 6.96 5.71
N PHE A 327 -16.15 7.64 5.45
CA PHE A 327 -17.13 7.15 4.49
C PHE A 327 -16.54 7.00 3.08
N SER A 328 -15.63 7.90 2.68
CA SER A 328 -14.87 7.75 1.43
C SER A 328 -14.10 6.44 1.36
N VAL A 329 -13.57 5.97 2.50
CA VAL A 329 -12.83 4.69 2.58
C VAL A 329 -13.77 3.50 2.38
N LEU A 330 -14.99 3.54 2.90
CA LEU A 330 -16.00 2.51 2.62
C LEU A 330 -16.32 2.44 1.12
N ILE A 331 -16.43 3.58 0.45
CA ILE A 331 -16.66 3.64 -1.00
C ILE A 331 -15.45 3.06 -1.76
N ILE A 332 -14.21 3.39 -1.35
CA ILE A 332 -12.99 2.77 -1.91
C ILE A 332 -13.09 1.25 -1.81
N GLY A 333 -13.39 0.74 -0.61
CA GLY A 333 -13.55 -0.69 -0.38
C GLY A 333 -14.63 -1.32 -1.25
N SER A 334 -15.75 -0.63 -1.45
CA SER A 334 -16.86 -1.10 -2.30
C SER A 334 -16.46 -1.20 -3.78
N VAL A 335 -15.72 -0.21 -4.30
CA VAL A 335 -15.18 -0.23 -5.66
C VAL A 335 -14.22 -1.41 -5.85
N VAL A 336 -13.27 -1.56 -4.93
CA VAL A 336 -12.29 -2.67 -4.99
C VAL A 336 -12.99 -4.02 -4.83
N CYS A 337 -13.98 -4.13 -3.95
CA CYS A 337 -14.80 -5.33 -3.76
C CYS A 337 -15.53 -5.74 -5.05
N PHE A 338 -16.08 -4.77 -5.79
CA PHE A 338 -16.71 -5.05 -7.08
C PHE A 338 -15.74 -5.74 -8.04
N PHE A 339 -14.51 -5.26 -8.18
CA PHE A 339 -13.49 -5.86 -9.05
C PHE A 339 -12.94 -7.18 -8.49
N THR A 340 -12.95 -7.37 -7.16
CA THR A 340 -12.59 -8.65 -6.55
C THR A 340 -13.50 -9.79 -6.99
N PHE A 341 -14.81 -9.51 -7.08
CA PHE A 341 -15.81 -10.49 -7.51
C PHE A 341 -16.06 -10.51 -9.03
N ASN A 342 -15.47 -9.58 -9.76
CA ASN A 342 -15.57 -9.50 -11.21
C ASN A 342 -14.16 -9.31 -11.84
N PRO A 343 -13.24 -10.26 -11.62
CA PRO A 343 -11.85 -10.13 -12.07
C PRO A 343 -11.71 -10.03 -13.58
N GLN A 344 -12.65 -10.55 -14.35
CA GLN A 344 -12.67 -10.50 -15.83
C GLN A 344 -12.57 -9.08 -16.40
N TYR A 345 -12.95 -8.04 -15.65
CA TYR A 345 -12.77 -6.65 -16.10
C TYR A 345 -11.31 -6.17 -15.99
N LEU A 346 -10.47 -6.87 -15.22
CA LEU A 346 -9.06 -6.53 -15.04
C LEU A 346 -8.19 -7.11 -16.15
N ASP A 347 -8.63 -8.15 -16.84
CA ASP A 347 -7.92 -8.77 -17.96
C ASP A 347 -7.75 -7.81 -19.16
N TYR A 348 -8.51 -6.71 -19.19
CA TYR A 348 -8.35 -5.65 -20.17
C TYR A 348 -7.21 -4.65 -19.85
N LEU A 349 -6.53 -4.81 -18.69
CA LEU A 349 -5.46 -3.90 -18.30
C LEU A 349 -4.13 -4.33 -18.94
N PRO A 350 -3.45 -3.46 -19.70
CA PRO A 350 -2.16 -3.80 -20.28
C PRO A 350 -1.03 -3.74 -19.25
N LYS A 351 -0.12 -4.70 -19.31
CA LYS A 351 1.01 -4.84 -18.37
C LYS A 351 1.89 -3.59 -18.32
N PHE A 352 2.17 -2.95 -19.45
CA PHE A 352 3.01 -1.76 -19.50
C PHE A 352 2.46 -0.57 -18.68
N SER A 353 1.12 -0.45 -18.56
CA SER A 353 0.51 0.60 -17.73
C SER A 353 0.80 0.37 -16.26
N LEU A 354 0.77 -0.88 -15.79
CA LEU A 354 1.16 -1.22 -14.42
C LEU A 354 2.67 -1.07 -14.21
N ALA A 355 3.48 -1.46 -15.20
CA ALA A 355 4.92 -1.30 -15.15
C ALA A 355 5.33 0.16 -14.88
N ALA A 356 4.68 1.12 -15.55
CA ALA A 356 4.93 2.54 -15.32
C ALA A 356 4.58 2.98 -13.88
N ILE A 357 3.47 2.48 -13.32
CA ILE A 357 3.06 2.75 -11.94
C ILE A 357 4.06 2.14 -10.94
N MET A 358 4.49 0.91 -11.18
CA MET A 358 5.48 0.20 -10.36
C MET A 358 6.82 0.94 -10.36
N LEU A 359 7.32 1.33 -11.54
CA LEU A 359 8.57 2.10 -11.68
C LEU A 359 8.50 3.41 -10.89
N PHE A 360 7.39 4.13 -11.00
CA PHE A 360 7.20 5.36 -10.25
C PHE A 360 7.20 5.12 -8.74
N THR A 361 6.57 4.04 -8.29
CA THR A 361 6.55 3.65 -6.88
C THR A 361 7.96 3.30 -6.39
N GLY A 362 8.70 2.47 -7.12
CA GLY A 362 10.08 2.13 -6.80
C GLY A 362 11.00 3.35 -6.76
N TYR A 363 10.88 4.25 -7.73
CA TYR A 363 11.61 5.52 -7.73
C TYR A 363 11.30 6.36 -6.47
N LYS A 364 10.03 6.48 -6.07
CA LYS A 364 9.62 7.21 -4.87
C LYS A 364 10.24 6.63 -3.59
N MET A 365 10.34 5.32 -3.51
CA MET A 365 10.95 4.64 -2.36
C MET A 365 12.46 4.91 -2.29
N ILE A 366 13.17 4.87 -3.42
CA ILE A 366 14.60 5.21 -3.49
C ILE A 366 14.82 6.69 -3.17
N ALA A 367 13.95 7.57 -3.67
CA ALA A 367 14.02 9.00 -3.40
C ALA A 367 13.89 9.34 -1.91
N GLY A 368 13.34 8.46 -1.09
CA GLY A 368 13.33 8.58 0.37
C GLY A 368 14.73 8.72 0.97
N LEU A 369 15.76 8.09 0.38
CA LEU A 369 17.15 8.25 0.81
C LEU A 369 17.65 9.71 0.80
N VAL A 370 17.10 10.56 -0.07
CA VAL A 370 17.43 11.99 -0.09
C VAL A 370 17.05 12.66 1.23
N HIS A 371 15.97 12.24 1.88
CA HIS A 371 15.59 12.77 3.19
C HIS A 371 16.56 12.33 4.29
N VAL A 372 17.21 11.17 4.12
CA VAL A 372 18.18 10.65 5.10
C VAL A 372 19.44 11.51 5.16
N THR A 373 19.78 12.23 4.09
CA THR A 373 20.94 13.13 4.09
C THR A 373 20.89 14.20 5.18
N HIS A 374 19.68 14.59 5.62
CA HIS A 374 19.48 15.56 6.70
C HIS A 374 19.86 15.02 8.10
N TYR A 375 19.95 13.68 8.26
CA TYR A 375 20.36 13.05 9.52
C TYR A 375 21.89 12.85 9.61
N GLY A 376 22.63 13.26 8.58
CA GLY A 376 24.08 13.22 8.53
C GLY A 376 24.65 12.00 7.78
N PRO A 377 25.97 12.00 7.51
CA PRO A 377 26.61 11.00 6.64
C PRO A 377 26.57 9.58 7.24
N TYR A 378 26.65 9.45 8.56
CA TYR A 378 26.57 8.16 9.24
C TYR A 378 25.20 7.49 9.05
N ALA A 379 24.12 8.26 9.19
CA ALA A 379 22.76 7.78 8.96
C ALA A 379 22.57 7.35 7.50
N LEU A 380 23.09 8.13 6.55
CA LEU A 380 23.03 7.80 5.13
C LEU A 380 23.81 6.51 4.82
N MET A 381 25.00 6.33 5.40
CA MET A 381 25.79 5.11 5.24
C MET A 381 25.03 3.89 5.74
N LEU A 382 24.40 3.96 6.93
CA LEU A 382 23.61 2.86 7.49
C LEU A 382 22.36 2.59 6.62
N ALA A 383 21.69 3.60 6.13
CA ALA A 383 20.55 3.45 5.22
C ALA A 383 20.99 2.76 3.91
N CYS A 384 22.11 3.17 3.32
CA CYS A 384 22.63 2.53 2.11
C CYS A 384 23.06 1.08 2.35
N LEU A 385 23.68 0.77 3.50
CA LEU A 385 23.99 -0.60 3.88
C LEU A 385 22.72 -1.45 4.04
N THR A 386 21.69 -0.91 4.70
CA THR A 386 20.39 -1.59 4.83
C THR A 386 19.76 -1.83 3.46
N ALA A 387 19.79 -0.83 2.57
CA ALA A 387 19.30 -0.96 1.20
C ALA A 387 20.03 -2.06 0.43
N GLY A 388 21.36 -2.10 0.55
CA GLY A 388 22.20 -3.13 -0.09
C GLY A 388 21.91 -4.53 0.43
N LEU A 389 21.75 -4.69 1.75
CA LEU A 389 21.42 -5.98 2.36
C LEU A 389 20.03 -6.48 1.90
N VAL A 390 19.02 -5.61 1.92
CA VAL A 390 17.66 -5.94 1.45
C VAL A 390 17.66 -6.28 -0.04
N PHE A 391 18.47 -5.60 -0.83
CA PHE A 391 18.62 -5.88 -2.25
C PHE A 391 19.31 -7.23 -2.48
N GLN A 392 20.40 -7.54 -1.78
CA GLN A 392 21.18 -8.77 -1.93
C GLN A 392 20.40 -10.03 -1.52
N VAL A 393 19.67 -9.99 -0.40
CA VAL A 393 18.91 -11.15 0.10
C VAL A 393 17.89 -11.66 -0.93
N GLY A 394 17.51 -10.87 -1.92
CA GLY A 394 16.61 -11.31 -2.99
C GLY A 394 17.29 -11.59 -4.34
N ILE A 395 18.61 -11.48 -4.46
CA ILE A 395 19.34 -11.82 -5.69
C ILE A 395 19.89 -13.26 -5.66
N PHE A 396 19.98 -13.85 -4.47
CA PHE A 396 20.53 -15.20 -4.27
C PHE A 396 19.46 -16.31 -4.25
N GLU A 397 18.20 -16.00 -4.52
CA GLU A 397 17.13 -16.95 -4.83
C GLU A 397 16.80 -16.89 -6.34
#